data_42b9bcd6a4ff8fc536dc00dc6658f3df
#
_entry.id   42b9bcd6a4ff8fc536dc00dc6658f3df
#
_cell.length_a   1.000
_cell.length_b   1.000
_cell.length_c   1.000
_cell.angle_alpha   90.00
_cell.angle_beta   90.00
_cell.angle_gamma   90.00
#
_symmetry.space_group_name_H-M   'P 1'
#
loop_
_entity.id
_entity.type
_entity.pdbx_description
1 polymer ?
#
loop_
_entity_poly.entity_id
_entity_poly.type
_entity_poly.pdbx_seq_one_letter_code
_entity_poly.pdbx_strand_id
1 'polypeptide(L)'
;MKKNILFAASLFLSINVTHVLAADLGKGTLAFEKQDYATAFDELNSLAKEGDPDALNMIGQMYENGWGIDKNVKKAKRYYRRGASLGHMGSVNSLRALKDQEYKVELKTVIPAAETGDASAQNRLGVMAEFGYGMTRSPDLALQWYLKAADQGLVAAQHNIGRCYNFGTGVEQNFIEAERWYRKAAEQGHTDAMFFLGTLYSNSHGSQNDLDTNILAYAWMHNAAELGNQTAIAIEKRLVMKLNPEQLDTAKDLAEEYKTTYIGK
;
A
#
# COMPACT_ATOMS: atom_id res chain seq x y z
N MET A 1 70.24 -56.02 -21.75
CA MET A 1 69.77 -54.64 -21.83
C MET A 1 68.39 -54.58 -22.47
N LYS A 2 67.34 -54.51 -21.68
CA LYS A 2 65.94 -54.49 -22.16
C LYS A 2 65.46 -53.05 -22.20
N LYS A 3 65.10 -52.56 -23.38
CA LYS A 3 64.50 -51.24 -23.57
C LYS A 3 62.98 -51.35 -23.41
N ASN A 4 62.42 -50.71 -22.40
CA ASN A 4 61.00 -50.55 -22.24
C ASN A 4 60.52 -49.43 -23.15
N ILE A 5 59.57 -49.76 -24.03
CA ILE A 5 58.83 -48.81 -24.83
C ILE A 5 57.51 -48.53 -24.08
N LEU A 6 57.38 -47.31 -23.56
CA LEU A 6 56.11 -46.83 -23.02
C LEU A 6 55.21 -46.36 -24.18
N PHE A 7 54.08 -47.02 -24.32
CA PHE A 7 52.98 -46.55 -25.15
C PHE A 7 52.17 -45.50 -24.35
N ALA A 8 52.26 -44.28 -24.78
CA ALA A 8 51.39 -43.21 -24.27
C ALA A 8 50.08 -43.29 -25.05
N ALA A 9 49.01 -43.77 -24.41
CA ALA A 9 47.64 -43.70 -24.93
C ALA A 9 47.12 -42.30 -24.67
N SER A 10 47.08 -41.45 -25.71
CA SER A 10 46.41 -40.15 -25.68
C SER A 10 44.88 -40.35 -25.69
N LEU A 11 44.26 -40.19 -24.54
CA LEU A 11 42.82 -40.17 -24.39
C LEU A 11 42.31 -38.82 -24.92
N PHE A 12 41.80 -38.79 -26.16
CA PHE A 12 41.07 -37.67 -26.69
C PHE A 12 39.70 -37.62 -25.98
N LEU A 13 39.60 -36.78 -24.93
CA LEU A 13 38.31 -36.40 -24.37
C LEU A 13 37.68 -35.43 -25.36
N SER A 14 36.75 -35.91 -26.16
CA SER A 14 35.91 -35.06 -26.97
C SER A 14 34.92 -34.34 -26.02
N ILE A 15 35.29 -33.11 -25.62
CA ILE A 15 34.39 -32.21 -24.97
C ILE A 15 33.35 -31.77 -26.01
N ASN A 16 32.19 -32.43 -26.01
CA ASN A 16 31.00 -31.93 -26.70
C ASN A 16 30.60 -30.63 -25.98
N VAL A 17 31.18 -29.51 -26.39
CA VAL A 17 30.64 -28.18 -26.09
C VAL A 17 29.38 -28.06 -26.93
N THR A 18 28.26 -28.45 -26.35
CA THR A 18 26.99 -27.96 -26.83
C THR A 18 27.04 -26.45 -26.66
N HIS A 19 27.23 -25.74 -27.76
CA HIS A 19 26.96 -24.32 -27.78
C HIS A 19 25.48 -24.14 -27.43
N VAL A 20 25.20 -23.94 -26.17
CA VAL A 20 23.94 -23.34 -25.75
C VAL A 20 24.01 -21.96 -26.41
N LEU A 21 23.26 -21.76 -27.50
CA LEU A 21 23.10 -20.45 -28.10
C LEU A 21 22.66 -19.53 -26.96
N ALA A 22 23.48 -18.51 -26.68
CA ALA A 22 23.13 -17.52 -25.66
C ALA A 22 21.79 -16.88 -26.09
N ALA A 23 20.88 -16.78 -25.15
CA ALA A 23 19.58 -16.15 -25.39
C ALA A 23 19.81 -14.70 -25.88
N ASP A 24 19.10 -14.32 -26.92
CA ASP A 24 19.27 -13.04 -27.59
C ASP A 24 18.02 -12.16 -27.36
N LEU A 25 18.18 -11.08 -26.58
CA LEU A 25 17.11 -10.12 -26.28
C LEU A 25 16.56 -9.50 -27.58
N GLY A 26 17.42 -9.14 -28.54
CA GLY A 26 17.00 -8.53 -29.80
C GLY A 26 16.17 -9.48 -30.64
N LYS A 27 16.56 -10.75 -30.72
CA LYS A 27 15.80 -11.79 -31.41
C LYS A 27 14.48 -12.07 -30.71
N GLY A 28 14.49 -12.17 -29.39
CA GLY A 28 13.28 -12.36 -28.59
C GLY A 28 12.28 -11.20 -28.72
N THR A 29 12.77 -9.96 -28.68
CA THR A 29 11.96 -8.75 -28.88
C THR A 29 11.35 -8.71 -30.28
N LEU A 30 12.16 -8.97 -31.31
CA LEU A 30 11.68 -8.99 -32.69
C LEU A 30 10.61 -10.07 -32.92
N ALA A 31 10.78 -11.23 -32.34
CA ALA A 31 9.78 -12.31 -32.38
C ALA A 31 8.50 -11.91 -31.66
N PHE A 32 8.62 -11.25 -30.51
CA PHE A 32 7.47 -10.74 -29.75
C PHE A 32 6.68 -9.72 -30.56
N GLU A 33 7.35 -8.74 -31.18
CA GLU A 33 6.72 -7.72 -32.04
C GLU A 33 6.01 -8.31 -33.27
N LYS A 34 6.58 -9.39 -33.83
CA LYS A 34 5.98 -10.14 -34.95
C LYS A 34 4.90 -11.13 -34.50
N GLN A 35 4.59 -11.20 -33.21
CA GLN A 35 3.64 -12.14 -32.59
C GLN A 35 4.04 -13.62 -32.76
N ASP A 36 5.31 -13.90 -33.05
CA ASP A 36 5.89 -15.23 -32.96
C ASP A 36 6.23 -15.52 -31.48
N TYR A 37 5.19 -15.77 -30.72
CA TYR A 37 5.29 -15.92 -29.27
C TYR A 37 6.02 -17.17 -28.81
N ALA A 38 6.08 -18.22 -29.65
CA ALA A 38 6.86 -19.40 -29.35
C ALA A 38 8.35 -19.09 -29.34
N THR A 39 8.86 -18.50 -30.41
CA THR A 39 10.26 -18.04 -30.50
C THR A 39 10.56 -16.96 -29.45
N ALA A 40 9.64 -16.01 -29.23
CA ALA A 40 9.79 -14.98 -28.20
C ALA A 40 9.96 -15.58 -26.82
N PHE A 41 9.14 -16.58 -26.45
CA PHE A 41 9.23 -17.22 -25.15
C PHE A 41 10.55 -17.96 -24.95
N ASP A 42 11.01 -18.71 -25.95
CA ASP A 42 12.25 -19.46 -25.90
C ASP A 42 13.47 -18.56 -25.69
N GLU A 43 13.52 -17.41 -26.38
CA GLU A 43 14.62 -16.45 -26.26
C GLU A 43 14.53 -15.62 -24.96
N LEU A 44 13.34 -15.15 -24.60
CA LEU A 44 13.16 -14.21 -23.47
C LEU A 44 13.11 -14.89 -22.09
N ASN A 45 12.68 -16.16 -22.02
CA ASN A 45 12.47 -16.82 -20.72
C ASN A 45 13.76 -17.03 -19.92
N SER A 46 14.87 -17.33 -20.59
CA SER A 46 16.19 -17.44 -19.95
C SER A 46 16.66 -16.09 -19.44
N LEU A 47 16.60 -15.05 -20.27
CA LEU A 47 16.95 -13.67 -19.90
C LEU A 47 16.10 -13.12 -18.75
N ALA A 48 14.80 -13.42 -18.77
CA ALA A 48 13.91 -13.06 -17.67
C ALA A 48 14.27 -13.77 -16.35
N LYS A 49 14.73 -15.05 -16.41
CA LYS A 49 15.23 -15.74 -15.22
C LYS A 49 16.52 -15.10 -14.68
N GLU A 50 17.40 -14.65 -15.56
CA GLU A 50 18.63 -13.95 -15.22
C GLU A 50 18.36 -12.54 -14.67
N GLY A 51 17.21 -11.96 -14.98
CA GLY A 51 16.77 -10.67 -14.44
C GLY A 51 16.80 -9.54 -15.43
N ASP A 52 16.86 -9.82 -16.73
CA ASP A 52 16.71 -8.76 -17.74
C ASP A 52 15.35 -8.08 -17.61
N PRO A 53 15.29 -6.74 -17.42
CA PRO A 53 14.04 -6.04 -17.13
C PRO A 53 13.05 -6.02 -18.29
N ASP A 54 13.54 -5.95 -19.53
CA ASP A 54 12.71 -5.95 -20.72
C ASP A 54 12.11 -7.35 -20.97
N ALA A 55 12.95 -8.39 -20.84
CA ALA A 55 12.50 -9.77 -20.91
C ALA A 55 11.47 -10.08 -19.81
N LEU A 56 11.69 -9.62 -18.58
CA LEU A 56 10.72 -9.76 -17.49
C LEU A 56 9.36 -9.14 -17.84
N ASN A 57 9.36 -7.96 -18.45
CA ASN A 57 8.14 -7.29 -18.86
C ASN A 57 7.42 -8.06 -19.98
N MET A 58 8.13 -8.47 -21.01
CA MET A 58 7.54 -9.19 -22.16
C MET A 58 7.01 -10.56 -21.75
N ILE A 59 7.73 -11.33 -20.97
CA ILE A 59 7.24 -12.61 -20.39
C ILE A 59 6.01 -12.38 -19.51
N GLY A 60 6.00 -11.26 -18.72
CA GLY A 60 4.84 -10.86 -17.96
C GLY A 60 3.60 -10.64 -18.86
N GLN A 61 3.75 -9.93 -19.97
CA GLN A 61 2.67 -9.69 -20.93
C GLN A 61 2.18 -10.97 -21.59
N MET A 62 3.08 -11.92 -21.90
CA MET A 62 2.70 -13.22 -22.45
C MET A 62 1.82 -14.01 -21.48
N TYR A 63 2.20 -14.03 -20.19
CA TYR A 63 1.37 -14.67 -19.15
C TYR A 63 0.06 -13.92 -18.88
N GLU A 64 0.05 -12.59 -18.99
CA GLU A 64 -1.16 -11.78 -18.78
C GLU A 64 -2.22 -12.07 -19.84
N ASN A 65 -1.79 -12.17 -21.10
CA ASN A 65 -2.69 -12.26 -22.26
C ASN A 65 -2.89 -13.71 -22.74
N GLY A 66 -2.02 -14.65 -22.35
CA GLY A 66 -2.01 -16.02 -22.87
C GLY A 66 -1.37 -16.11 -24.26
N TRP A 67 -0.40 -15.24 -24.55
CA TRP A 67 0.28 -15.23 -25.84
C TRP A 67 1.35 -16.33 -25.92
N GLY A 68 1.10 -17.34 -26.71
CA GLY A 68 2.00 -18.49 -26.90
C GLY A 68 2.14 -19.41 -25.68
N ILE A 69 1.52 -19.09 -24.57
CA ILE A 69 1.53 -19.85 -23.32
C ILE A 69 0.18 -19.71 -22.61
N ASP A 70 -0.10 -20.60 -21.65
CA ASP A 70 -1.33 -20.52 -20.86
C ASP A 70 -1.41 -19.19 -20.08
N LYS A 71 -2.55 -18.51 -20.19
CA LYS A 71 -2.83 -17.29 -19.44
C LYS A 71 -2.73 -17.52 -17.94
N ASN A 72 -1.90 -16.69 -17.26
CA ASN A 72 -1.71 -16.76 -15.83
C ASN A 72 -1.34 -15.39 -15.24
N VAL A 73 -2.37 -14.62 -14.86
CA VAL A 73 -2.21 -13.27 -14.31
C VAL A 73 -1.37 -13.25 -13.02
N LYS A 74 -1.43 -14.33 -12.20
CA LYS A 74 -0.59 -14.45 -10.99
C LYS A 74 0.90 -14.54 -11.34
N LYS A 75 1.25 -15.31 -12.38
CA LYS A 75 2.62 -15.37 -12.90
C LYS A 75 3.01 -14.02 -13.52
N ALA A 76 2.14 -13.42 -14.35
CA ALA A 76 2.39 -12.09 -14.93
C ALA A 76 2.76 -11.06 -13.87
N LYS A 77 1.96 -10.93 -12.81
CA LYS A 77 2.26 -10.03 -11.68
C LYS A 77 3.62 -10.30 -11.03
N ARG A 78 4.07 -11.55 -10.95
CA ARG A 78 5.37 -11.91 -10.38
C ARG A 78 6.53 -11.42 -11.27
N TYR A 79 6.40 -11.59 -12.57
CA TYR A 79 7.37 -11.06 -13.54
C TYR A 79 7.41 -9.53 -13.53
N TYR A 80 6.26 -8.88 -13.57
CA TYR A 80 6.18 -7.42 -13.48
C TYR A 80 6.73 -6.85 -12.17
N ARG A 81 6.46 -7.47 -11.00
CA ARG A 81 7.05 -7.03 -9.74
C ARG A 81 8.58 -7.09 -9.76
N ARG A 82 9.13 -8.14 -10.34
CA ARG A 82 10.57 -8.27 -10.49
C ARG A 82 11.14 -7.22 -11.44
N GLY A 83 10.52 -6.98 -12.59
CA GLY A 83 10.91 -5.90 -13.51
C GLY A 83 10.79 -4.52 -12.87
N ALA A 84 9.70 -4.26 -12.16
CA ALA A 84 9.48 -2.99 -11.45
C ALA A 84 10.53 -2.76 -10.34
N SER A 85 10.94 -3.79 -9.60
CA SER A 85 12.00 -3.69 -8.58
C SER A 85 13.38 -3.35 -9.18
N LEU A 86 13.57 -3.59 -10.47
CA LEU A 86 14.74 -3.21 -11.25
C LEU A 86 14.58 -1.86 -11.96
N GLY A 87 13.49 -1.14 -11.69
CA GLY A 87 13.21 0.19 -12.25
C GLY A 87 12.56 0.18 -13.65
N HIS A 88 12.11 -0.98 -14.16
CA HIS A 88 11.51 -1.06 -15.49
C HIS A 88 10.10 -0.45 -15.50
N MET A 89 9.95 0.72 -16.15
CA MET A 89 8.69 1.49 -16.15
C MET A 89 7.53 0.78 -16.83
N GLY A 90 7.78 -0.02 -17.88
CA GLY A 90 6.75 -0.86 -18.52
C GLY A 90 6.11 -1.83 -17.52
N SER A 91 6.93 -2.50 -16.68
CA SER A 91 6.44 -3.40 -15.64
C SER A 91 5.66 -2.67 -14.55
N VAL A 92 6.11 -1.47 -14.16
CA VAL A 92 5.36 -0.60 -13.22
C VAL A 92 3.98 -0.25 -13.78
N ASN A 93 3.93 0.15 -15.05
CA ASN A 93 2.67 0.50 -15.72
C ASN A 93 1.73 -0.70 -15.87
N SER A 94 2.27 -1.88 -16.22
CA SER A 94 1.48 -3.12 -16.30
C SER A 94 0.88 -3.50 -14.94
N LEU A 95 1.65 -3.40 -13.84
CA LEU A 95 1.12 -3.64 -12.49
C LEU A 95 0.00 -2.65 -12.14
N ARG A 96 0.16 -1.37 -12.50
CA ARG A 96 -0.86 -0.34 -12.27
C ARG A 96 -2.13 -0.65 -13.06
N ALA A 97 -2.00 -1.02 -14.34
CA ALA A 97 -3.14 -1.38 -15.18
C ALA A 97 -3.90 -2.60 -14.66
N LEU A 98 -3.18 -3.65 -14.25
CA LEU A 98 -3.79 -4.83 -13.62
C LEU A 98 -4.51 -4.48 -12.30
N LYS A 99 -3.94 -3.57 -11.51
CA LYS A 99 -4.56 -3.12 -10.25
C LYS A 99 -5.83 -2.28 -10.51
N ASP A 100 -5.77 -1.40 -11.51
CA ASP A 100 -6.95 -0.62 -11.93
C ASP A 100 -8.08 -1.54 -12.42
N GLN A 101 -7.73 -2.57 -13.19
CA GLN A 101 -8.72 -3.56 -13.62
C GLN A 101 -9.36 -4.32 -12.45
N GLU A 102 -8.57 -4.67 -11.41
CA GLU A 102 -9.11 -5.28 -10.19
C GLU A 102 -10.11 -4.33 -9.49
N TYR A 103 -9.78 -3.05 -9.37
CA TYR A 103 -10.67 -2.06 -8.80
C TYR A 103 -11.95 -1.87 -9.61
N LYS A 104 -11.87 -1.87 -10.96
CA LYS A 104 -13.06 -1.83 -11.82
C LYS A 104 -13.98 -3.05 -11.62
N VAL A 105 -13.41 -4.21 -11.36
CA VAL A 105 -14.19 -5.41 -11.00
C VAL A 105 -14.82 -5.25 -9.62
N GLU A 106 -14.07 -4.77 -8.63
CA GLU A 106 -14.54 -4.51 -7.27
C GLU A 106 -15.72 -3.51 -7.26
N LEU A 107 -15.65 -2.43 -8.06
CA LEU A 107 -16.71 -1.43 -8.16
C LEU A 107 -18.07 -2.03 -8.55
N LYS A 108 -18.10 -3.10 -9.34
CA LYS A 108 -19.35 -3.77 -9.74
C LYS A 108 -20.12 -4.34 -8.55
N THR A 109 -19.44 -4.62 -7.44
CA THR A 109 -20.07 -5.12 -6.20
C THR A 109 -20.19 -4.02 -5.15
N VAL A 110 -19.22 -3.13 -5.06
CA VAL A 110 -19.19 -2.07 -4.05
C VAL A 110 -20.28 -1.03 -4.30
N ILE A 111 -20.49 -0.59 -5.56
CA ILE A 111 -21.49 0.43 -5.87
C ILE A 111 -22.90 -0.01 -5.46
N PRO A 112 -23.42 -1.16 -5.91
CA PRO A 112 -24.78 -1.58 -5.49
C PRO A 112 -24.92 -1.75 -3.98
N ALA A 113 -23.91 -2.28 -3.30
CA ALA A 113 -23.92 -2.44 -1.84
C ALA A 113 -23.97 -1.08 -1.12
N ALA A 114 -23.18 -0.10 -1.58
CA ALA A 114 -23.19 1.25 -1.03
C ALA A 114 -24.53 1.98 -1.26
N GLU A 115 -25.13 1.79 -2.44
CA GLU A 115 -26.43 2.37 -2.80
C GLU A 115 -27.58 1.76 -1.97
N THR A 116 -27.49 0.49 -1.60
CA THR A 116 -28.47 -0.18 -0.72
C THR A 116 -28.24 0.10 0.76
N GLY A 117 -27.21 0.89 1.12
CA GLY A 117 -26.99 1.39 2.47
C GLY A 117 -25.95 0.65 3.30
N ASP A 118 -25.18 -0.31 2.73
CA ASP A 118 -24.11 -0.94 3.47
C ASP A 118 -23.01 0.07 3.83
N ALA A 119 -22.80 0.31 5.13
CA ALA A 119 -21.86 1.33 5.63
C ALA A 119 -20.42 1.02 5.24
N SER A 120 -20.03 -0.25 5.24
CA SER A 120 -18.67 -0.67 4.85
C SER A 120 -18.42 -0.44 3.37
N ALA A 121 -19.39 -0.76 2.52
CA ALA A 121 -19.35 -0.49 1.09
C ALA A 121 -19.35 1.01 0.79
N GLN A 122 -20.13 1.81 1.52
CA GLN A 122 -20.13 3.27 1.42
C GLN A 122 -18.76 3.84 1.74
N ASN A 123 -18.16 3.44 2.87
CA ASN A 123 -16.80 3.85 3.21
C ASN A 123 -15.77 3.38 2.16
N ARG A 124 -15.89 2.15 1.66
CA ARG A 124 -15.02 1.63 0.60
C ARG A 124 -15.16 2.43 -0.69
N LEU A 125 -16.38 2.78 -1.10
CA LEU A 125 -16.63 3.62 -2.27
C LEU A 125 -16.06 5.03 -2.08
N GLY A 126 -16.16 5.59 -0.87
CA GLY A 126 -15.47 6.82 -0.49
C GLY A 126 -13.96 6.75 -0.72
N VAL A 127 -13.29 5.69 -0.25
CA VAL A 127 -11.86 5.46 -0.48
C VAL A 127 -11.56 5.35 -1.98
N MET A 128 -12.37 4.62 -2.75
CA MET A 128 -12.17 4.47 -4.18
C MET A 128 -12.31 5.81 -4.92
N ALA A 129 -13.25 6.65 -4.52
CA ALA A 129 -13.43 7.99 -5.07
C ALA A 129 -12.29 8.94 -4.66
N GLU A 130 -11.82 8.89 -3.40
CA GLU A 130 -10.74 9.75 -2.91
C GLU A 130 -9.44 9.52 -3.68
N PHE A 131 -9.08 8.27 -3.94
CA PHE A 131 -7.82 7.90 -4.58
C PHE A 131 -7.94 7.59 -6.08
N GLY A 132 -9.16 7.56 -6.64
CA GLY A 132 -9.39 7.23 -8.04
C GLY A 132 -9.20 5.75 -8.35
N TYR A 133 -9.54 4.86 -7.43
CA TYR A 133 -9.38 3.40 -7.62
C TYR A 133 -10.48 2.83 -8.52
N GLY A 134 -10.13 2.52 -9.77
CA GLY A 134 -11.04 1.99 -10.78
C GLY A 134 -12.07 3.00 -11.30
N MET A 135 -12.02 4.23 -10.84
CA MET A 135 -12.91 5.33 -11.22
C MET A 135 -12.14 6.66 -11.27
N THR A 136 -12.76 7.70 -11.80
CA THR A 136 -12.19 9.04 -11.76
C THR A 136 -12.11 9.53 -10.31
N ARG A 137 -10.96 10.10 -9.94
CA ARG A 137 -10.75 10.66 -8.61
C ARG A 137 -11.72 11.83 -8.37
N SER A 138 -12.44 11.77 -7.26
CA SER A 138 -13.42 12.79 -6.83
C SER A 138 -13.47 12.84 -5.31
N PRO A 139 -12.62 13.69 -4.69
CA PRO A 139 -12.58 13.79 -3.22
C PRO A 139 -13.86 14.33 -2.57
N ASP A 140 -14.60 15.17 -3.28
CA ASP A 140 -15.91 15.68 -2.86
C ASP A 140 -16.95 14.56 -2.80
N LEU A 141 -16.97 13.69 -3.80
CA LEU A 141 -17.81 12.48 -3.80
C LEU A 141 -17.40 11.51 -2.68
N ALA A 142 -16.08 11.40 -2.41
CA ALA A 142 -15.58 10.58 -1.33
C ALA A 142 -16.14 11.03 0.03
N LEU A 143 -16.09 12.34 0.31
CA LEU A 143 -16.64 12.89 1.54
C LEU A 143 -18.14 12.59 1.69
N GLN A 144 -18.91 12.69 0.61
CA GLN A 144 -20.35 12.35 0.65
C GLN A 144 -20.60 10.90 1.04
N TRP A 145 -19.79 9.97 0.53
CA TRP A 145 -19.91 8.55 0.88
C TRP A 145 -19.43 8.27 2.30
N TYR A 146 -18.35 8.92 2.76
CA TYR A 146 -17.90 8.82 4.15
C TYR A 146 -18.97 9.33 5.12
N LEU A 147 -19.64 10.45 4.83
CA LEU A 147 -20.73 10.99 5.66
C LEU A 147 -21.86 9.97 5.81
N LYS A 148 -22.33 9.36 4.72
CA LYS A 148 -23.36 8.32 4.77
C LYS A 148 -22.96 7.13 5.64
N ALA A 149 -21.72 6.69 5.56
CA ALA A 149 -21.20 5.59 6.39
C ALA A 149 -21.05 5.99 7.86
N ALA A 150 -20.59 7.21 8.12
CA ALA A 150 -20.42 7.74 9.47
C ALA A 150 -21.75 8.01 10.18
N ASP A 151 -22.81 8.38 9.46
CA ASP A 151 -24.17 8.52 10.00
C ASP A 151 -24.72 7.19 10.53
N GLN A 152 -24.21 6.06 10.05
CA GLN A 152 -24.48 4.72 10.54
C GLN A 152 -23.55 4.29 11.67
N GLY A 153 -22.66 5.18 12.14
CA GLY A 153 -21.71 4.92 13.22
C GLY A 153 -20.39 4.26 12.79
N LEU A 154 -20.15 4.09 11.49
CA LEU A 154 -18.91 3.44 11.04
C LEU A 154 -17.66 4.25 11.41
N VAL A 155 -16.88 3.73 12.35
CA VAL A 155 -15.73 4.39 12.94
C VAL A 155 -14.65 4.76 11.91
N ALA A 156 -14.38 3.87 10.96
CA ALA A 156 -13.43 4.12 9.89
C ALA A 156 -13.85 5.31 9.00
N ALA A 157 -15.15 5.49 8.77
CA ALA A 157 -15.66 6.61 8.00
C ALA A 157 -15.53 7.93 8.77
N GLN A 158 -15.79 7.92 10.08
CA GLN A 158 -15.58 9.09 10.96
C GLN A 158 -14.12 9.54 10.92
N HIS A 159 -13.18 8.60 11.01
CA HIS A 159 -11.75 8.90 10.86
C HIS A 159 -11.44 9.51 9.47
N ASN A 160 -11.98 8.94 8.39
CA ASN A 160 -11.75 9.44 7.03
C ASN A 160 -12.32 10.86 6.84
N ILE A 161 -13.47 11.19 7.43
CA ILE A 161 -14.01 12.56 7.43
C ILE A 161 -13.09 13.50 8.17
N GLY A 162 -12.56 13.09 9.34
CA GLY A 162 -11.56 13.85 10.08
C GLY A 162 -10.34 14.17 9.20
N ARG A 163 -9.86 13.21 8.42
CA ARG A 163 -8.79 13.42 7.43
C ARG A 163 -9.19 14.43 6.34
N CYS A 164 -10.40 14.32 5.80
CA CYS A 164 -10.88 15.24 4.78
C CYS A 164 -10.82 16.69 5.28
N TYR A 165 -11.32 16.95 6.47
CA TYR A 165 -11.26 18.31 7.05
C TYR A 165 -9.85 18.72 7.47
N ASN A 166 -9.03 17.78 7.97
CA ASN A 166 -7.66 18.09 8.38
C ASN A 166 -6.75 18.49 7.22
N PHE A 167 -6.93 17.87 6.06
CA PHE A 167 -6.08 18.10 4.88
C PHE A 167 -6.76 18.91 3.77
N GLY A 168 -8.01 19.30 3.93
CA GLY A 168 -8.76 20.00 2.90
C GLY A 168 -9.04 19.13 1.67
N THR A 169 -9.35 17.84 1.89
CA THR A 169 -9.57 16.86 0.81
C THR A 169 -11.06 16.77 0.48
N GLY A 170 -11.48 17.37 -0.64
CA GLY A 170 -12.89 17.43 -1.04
C GLY A 170 -13.76 18.40 -0.21
N VAL A 171 -13.14 19.18 0.64
CA VAL A 171 -13.77 20.21 1.49
C VAL A 171 -12.71 21.24 1.89
N GLU A 172 -13.12 22.42 2.26
CA GLU A 172 -12.21 23.41 2.86
C GLU A 172 -11.63 22.88 4.18
N GLN A 173 -10.32 23.13 4.39
CA GLN A 173 -9.63 22.71 5.60
C GLN A 173 -10.26 23.35 6.84
N ASN A 174 -10.58 22.52 7.83
CA ASN A 174 -11.16 22.95 9.09
C ASN A 174 -10.72 22.04 10.24
N PHE A 175 -9.78 22.53 11.04
CA PHE A 175 -9.21 21.74 12.15
C PHE A 175 -10.21 21.48 13.28
N ILE A 176 -11.21 22.35 13.49
CA ILE A 176 -12.26 22.16 14.51
C ILE A 176 -13.19 21.01 14.09
N GLU A 177 -13.59 20.97 12.83
CA GLU A 177 -14.36 19.84 12.30
C GLU A 177 -13.53 18.55 12.27
N ALA A 178 -12.23 18.64 11.90
CA ALA A 178 -11.34 17.49 11.95
C ALA A 178 -11.23 16.91 13.37
N GLU A 179 -11.03 17.78 14.38
CA GLU A 179 -11.03 17.39 15.79
C GLU A 179 -12.32 16.67 16.18
N ARG A 180 -13.47 17.24 15.83
CA ARG A 180 -14.78 16.67 16.17
C ARG A 180 -14.96 15.25 15.61
N TRP A 181 -14.55 15.03 14.37
CA TRP A 181 -14.66 13.74 13.72
C TRP A 181 -13.61 12.73 14.20
N TYR A 182 -12.36 13.17 14.41
CA TYR A 182 -11.34 12.31 15.01
C TYR A 182 -11.70 11.89 16.43
N ARG A 183 -12.25 12.81 17.23
CA ARG A 183 -12.72 12.53 18.59
C ARG A 183 -13.80 11.44 18.59
N LYS A 184 -14.81 11.57 17.74
CA LYS A 184 -15.86 10.53 17.58
C LYS A 184 -15.29 9.14 17.30
N ALA A 185 -14.28 9.06 16.44
CA ALA A 185 -13.63 7.79 16.11
C ALA A 185 -12.70 7.31 17.24
N ALA A 186 -11.94 8.22 17.86
CA ALA A 186 -11.01 7.93 18.96
C ALA A 186 -11.74 7.38 20.19
N GLU A 187 -12.89 7.96 20.55
CA GLU A 187 -13.78 7.53 21.64
C GLU A 187 -14.40 6.15 21.41
N GLN A 188 -14.29 5.62 20.20
CA GLN A 188 -14.65 4.24 19.83
C GLN A 188 -13.43 3.33 19.63
N GLY A 189 -12.26 3.73 20.12
CA GLY A 189 -11.05 2.92 20.10
C GLY A 189 -10.25 2.96 18.80
N HIS A 190 -10.54 3.89 17.86
CA HIS A 190 -9.80 3.94 16.60
C HIS A 190 -8.40 4.54 16.79
N THR A 191 -7.39 3.70 16.73
CA THR A 191 -5.99 4.05 17.04
C THR A 191 -5.44 5.20 16.18
N ASP A 192 -5.69 5.18 14.86
CA ASP A 192 -5.21 6.26 13.99
C ASP A 192 -5.94 7.59 14.25
N ALA A 193 -7.22 7.54 14.66
CA ALA A 193 -7.95 8.76 15.03
C ALA A 193 -7.38 9.38 16.32
N MET A 194 -7.00 8.57 17.30
CA MET A 194 -6.30 9.03 18.51
C MET A 194 -4.97 9.70 18.15
N PHE A 195 -4.19 9.06 17.27
CA PHE A 195 -2.93 9.62 16.78
C PHE A 195 -3.12 10.97 16.10
N PHE A 196 -4.08 11.09 15.17
CA PHE A 196 -4.34 12.36 14.48
C PHE A 196 -4.91 13.43 15.41
N LEU A 197 -5.74 13.05 16.38
CA LEU A 197 -6.26 13.95 17.40
C LEU A 197 -5.12 14.51 18.27
N GLY A 198 -4.22 13.63 18.74
CA GLY A 198 -3.02 14.04 19.46
C GLY A 198 -2.10 14.93 18.62
N THR A 199 -2.03 14.71 17.30
CA THR A 199 -1.27 15.55 16.37
C THR A 199 -1.88 16.94 16.25
N LEU A 200 -3.21 17.06 16.15
CA LEU A 200 -3.91 18.35 16.10
C LEU A 200 -3.58 19.17 17.35
N TYR A 201 -3.69 18.59 18.53
CA TYR A 201 -3.37 19.28 19.78
C TYR A 201 -1.89 19.65 19.89
N SER A 202 -0.99 18.76 19.51
CA SER A 202 0.46 19.03 19.51
C SER A 202 0.85 20.22 18.60
N ASN A 203 0.05 20.49 17.58
CA ASN A 203 0.21 21.63 16.66
C ASN A 203 -0.66 22.85 17.04
N SER A 204 -1.35 22.82 18.18
CA SER A 204 -2.26 23.87 18.65
C SER A 204 -3.40 24.18 17.66
N HIS A 205 -3.86 23.16 16.91
CA HIS A 205 -4.94 23.29 15.93
C HIS A 205 -6.31 22.84 16.46
N GLY A 206 -6.38 22.33 17.69
CA GLY A 206 -7.63 21.88 18.30
C GLY A 206 -8.47 23.04 18.85
N SER A 207 -9.72 22.72 19.23
CA SER A 207 -10.58 23.65 19.96
C SER A 207 -9.89 24.06 21.27
N GLN A 208 -10.12 25.32 21.65
CA GLN A 208 -9.59 25.81 22.93
C GLN A 208 -10.40 25.17 24.05
N ASN A 209 -9.77 24.30 24.81
CA ASN A 209 -10.22 23.79 26.10
C ASN A 209 -9.44 24.53 27.19
N ASP A 210 -9.94 24.48 28.44
CA ASP A 210 -9.23 25.01 29.61
C ASP A 210 -7.91 24.27 29.90
N LEU A 211 -7.68 23.12 29.27
CA LEU A 211 -6.47 22.33 29.40
C LEU A 211 -5.41 22.69 28.36
N ASP A 212 -4.14 22.64 28.79
CA ASP A 212 -2.98 22.78 27.90
C ASP A 212 -3.05 21.77 26.76
N THR A 213 -2.89 22.23 25.52
CA THR A 213 -2.94 21.39 24.32
C THR A 213 -1.88 20.28 24.32
N ASN A 214 -0.74 20.46 25.00
CA ASN A 214 0.27 19.41 25.14
C ASN A 214 -0.20 18.30 26.09
N ILE A 215 -1.01 18.60 27.12
CA ILE A 215 -1.64 17.60 27.99
C ILE A 215 -2.61 16.73 27.17
N LEU A 216 -3.50 17.38 26.41
CA LEU A 216 -4.44 16.68 25.52
C LEU A 216 -3.72 15.85 24.47
N ALA A 217 -2.67 16.43 23.87
CA ALA A 217 -1.83 15.74 22.89
C ALA A 217 -1.20 14.48 23.46
N TYR A 218 -0.63 14.59 24.67
CA TYR A 218 -0.04 13.43 25.35
C TYR A 218 -1.08 12.35 25.64
N ALA A 219 -2.22 12.71 26.20
CA ALA A 219 -3.25 11.74 26.58
C ALA A 219 -3.71 10.90 25.41
N TRP A 220 -4.03 11.50 24.25
CA TRP A 220 -4.43 10.77 23.05
C TRP A 220 -3.28 10.01 22.42
N MET A 221 -2.07 10.61 22.41
CA MET A 221 -0.90 9.98 21.80
C MET A 221 -0.43 8.76 22.60
N HIS A 222 -0.50 8.83 23.94
CA HIS A 222 -0.21 7.70 24.84
C HIS A 222 -1.13 6.52 24.55
N ASN A 223 -2.43 6.74 24.48
CA ASN A 223 -3.39 5.68 24.17
C ASN A 223 -3.17 5.07 22.77
N ALA A 224 -2.87 5.91 21.77
CA ALA A 224 -2.52 5.40 20.45
C ALA A 224 -1.23 4.56 20.45
N ALA A 225 -0.24 4.95 21.25
CA ALA A 225 1.02 4.22 21.42
C ALA A 225 0.81 2.86 22.10
N GLU A 226 0.01 2.80 23.16
CA GLU A 226 -0.34 1.54 23.83
C GLU A 226 -1.09 0.58 22.93
N LEU A 227 -1.93 1.09 22.03
CA LEU A 227 -2.60 0.31 20.99
C LEU A 227 -1.69 -0.04 19.78
N GLY A 228 -0.39 0.25 19.90
CA GLY A 228 0.63 -0.19 18.94
C GLY A 228 0.94 0.77 17.78
N ASN A 229 0.46 2.02 17.81
CA ASN A 229 0.84 3.00 16.81
C ASN A 229 2.31 3.42 16.98
N GLN A 230 3.18 2.94 16.10
CA GLN A 230 4.63 3.14 16.18
C GLN A 230 5.04 4.62 16.09
N THR A 231 4.31 5.42 15.34
CA THR A 231 4.58 6.86 15.21
C THR A 231 4.19 7.59 16.48
N ALA A 232 3.10 7.19 17.12
CA ALA A 232 2.66 7.74 18.41
C ALA A 232 3.71 7.55 19.50
N ILE A 233 4.35 6.38 19.58
CA ILE A 233 5.44 6.09 20.53
C ILE A 233 6.59 7.11 20.40
N ALA A 234 6.96 7.46 19.19
CA ALA A 234 8.05 8.41 18.95
C ALA A 234 7.67 9.85 19.30
N ILE A 235 6.41 10.23 19.08
CA ILE A 235 5.91 11.59 19.38
C ILE A 235 5.65 11.75 20.88
N GLU A 236 5.10 10.74 21.54
CA GLU A 236 4.87 10.74 22.99
C GLU A 236 6.16 11.08 23.77
N LYS A 237 7.29 10.46 23.41
CA LYS A 237 8.59 10.77 24.02
C LYS A 237 8.99 12.24 23.91
N ARG A 238 8.62 12.91 22.83
CA ARG A 238 8.88 14.35 22.62
C ARG A 238 7.91 15.21 23.46
N LEU A 239 6.66 14.78 23.60
CA LEU A 239 5.67 15.48 24.42
C LEU A 239 6.06 15.46 25.89
N VAL A 240 6.57 14.33 26.42
CA VAL A 240 7.12 14.26 27.78
C VAL A 240 8.17 15.35 28.06
N MET A 241 9.01 15.68 27.06
CA MET A 241 10.03 16.73 27.22
C MET A 241 9.47 18.14 27.21
N LYS A 242 8.22 18.34 26.76
CA LYS A 242 7.55 19.65 26.72
C LYS A 242 6.72 19.93 27.97
N LEU A 243 6.37 18.91 28.72
CA LEU A 243 5.53 18.99 29.93
C LEU A 243 6.40 19.12 31.18
N ASN A 244 5.99 20.00 32.11
CA ASN A 244 6.55 20.01 33.45
C ASN A 244 6.00 18.80 34.25
N PRO A 245 6.55 18.48 35.46
CA PRO A 245 6.12 17.30 36.20
C PRO A 245 4.62 17.26 36.54
N GLU A 246 4.03 18.39 36.93
CA GLU A 246 2.61 18.50 37.25
C GLU A 246 1.72 18.29 36.01
N GLN A 247 2.09 18.92 34.89
CA GLN A 247 1.42 18.72 33.61
C GLN A 247 1.51 17.27 33.13
N LEU A 248 2.67 16.62 33.34
CA LEU A 248 2.86 15.22 32.92
C LEU A 248 1.99 14.27 33.76
N ASP A 249 1.86 14.51 35.07
CA ASP A 249 0.99 13.72 35.92
C ASP A 249 -0.48 13.90 35.51
N THR A 250 -0.92 15.14 35.30
CA THR A 250 -2.27 15.44 34.75
C THR A 250 -2.51 14.76 33.42
N ALA A 251 -1.51 14.75 32.52
CA ALA A 251 -1.63 14.14 31.21
C ALA A 251 -1.75 12.60 31.26
N LYS A 252 -1.05 11.95 32.21
CA LYS A 252 -1.15 10.51 32.46
C LYS A 252 -2.51 10.14 33.05
N ASP A 253 -2.98 10.91 34.04
CA ASP A 253 -4.29 10.69 34.64
C ASP A 253 -5.39 10.79 33.59
N LEU A 254 -5.31 11.80 32.72
CA LEU A 254 -6.24 11.98 31.61
C LEU A 254 -6.15 10.84 30.58
N ALA A 255 -4.95 10.34 30.29
CA ALA A 255 -4.77 9.19 29.39
C ALA A 255 -5.46 7.94 29.96
N GLU A 256 -5.31 7.66 31.24
CA GLU A 256 -5.95 6.53 31.90
C GLU A 256 -7.48 6.69 31.99
N GLU A 257 -7.96 7.92 32.23
CA GLU A 257 -9.40 8.23 32.15
C GLU A 257 -9.96 7.92 30.76
N TYR A 258 -9.29 8.37 29.69
CA TYR A 258 -9.70 8.09 28.32
C TYR A 258 -9.67 6.60 27.99
N LYS A 259 -8.64 5.90 28.46
CA LYS A 259 -8.51 4.45 28.29
C LYS A 259 -9.68 3.70 28.93
N THR A 260 -10.00 4.01 30.19
CA THR A 260 -11.09 3.35 30.92
C THR A 260 -12.45 3.72 30.36
N THR A 261 -12.64 4.97 29.93
CA THR A 261 -13.93 5.47 29.44
C THR A 261 -14.23 4.98 28.01
N TYR A 262 -13.24 4.95 27.12
CA TYR A 262 -13.45 4.81 25.70
C TYR A 262 -12.85 3.53 25.08
N ILE A 263 -11.77 2.98 25.67
CA ILE A 263 -10.98 1.92 25.02
C ILE A 263 -11.23 0.54 25.69
N GLY A 264 -11.45 0.52 26.96
CA GLY A 264 -11.59 -0.70 27.77
C GLY A 264 -12.98 -1.35 27.76
N LYS A 265 -13.81 -1.07 26.76
CA LYS A 265 -15.19 -1.60 26.66
C LYS A 265 -15.30 -2.77 25.71
#